data_dea56ef5edc1c67c1edb100986133eb9
#
_entry.id   dea56ef5edc1c67c1edb100986133eb9
#
_cell.length_a   1.000
_cell.length_b   1.000
_cell.length_c   1.000
_cell.angle_alpha   90.00
_cell.angle_beta   90.00
_cell.angle_gamma   90.00
#
_symmetry.space_group_name_H-M   'P 1'
#
loop_
_entity.id
_entity.type
_entity.pdbx_description
1 polymer ?
#
loop_
_entity_poly.entity_id
_entity_poly.type
_entity_poly.pdbx_seq_one_letter_code
_entity_poly.pdbx_strand_id
1 'polypeptide(L)'
;MIDVRALRENPEPARASQRARGANPGLVDEIIAADAARREALQAFETLRATQKEVSKSVGRASKEERPAILAQAKELAEQVKAAEAAANAADAEADRLARLLPNLVLDGVPVGGEEDFVVLRHEGPAPRDFAAEGFEPQDHLALGEGLDAIDTKRGAKVSGARFYYLKGIGARLELALMTMAMDQALANGFVPMMTPTLVTPQVMGGTGFLNEHSDEIYYLPADDLYLTGTSEVALAGYHADEILDLSGGPKRYMGWSTCYRREAGSAGKDTRGIIRVHQFNKAEMFSYCRPEDAAEEHQRFLAWEEEMLAKVELPYRVIDTAAGDLGTSAARKFDCEAWLPTQERYMEVTSTSNCTTFQARRLGIRERREDGMTAVATLNGTLATTRWIVAFLENHQRSDGSIYVPEALRPYLGGLEVLSPVAQ
;
A
#
# COMPACT_ATOMS: atom_id res chain seq x y z
N MET A 1 5.63 -6.07 9.71
CA MET A 1 5.44 -6.64 11.07
C MET A 1 6.34 -5.91 12.03
N ILE A 2 5.83 -5.58 13.20
CA ILE A 2 6.64 -4.94 14.24
C ILE A 2 7.58 -5.96 14.87
N ASP A 3 8.74 -5.52 15.35
CA ASP A 3 9.66 -6.37 16.08
C ASP A 3 9.10 -6.70 17.48
N VAL A 4 8.71 -7.96 17.68
CA VAL A 4 8.12 -8.43 18.95
C VAL A 4 9.11 -8.29 20.13
N ARG A 5 10.42 -8.33 19.85
CA ARG A 5 11.43 -8.08 20.88
C ARG A 5 11.37 -6.61 21.35
N ALA A 6 11.25 -5.68 20.42
CA ALA A 6 11.08 -4.26 20.75
C ALA A 6 9.78 -4.01 21.53
N LEU A 7 8.67 -4.71 21.19
CA LEU A 7 7.42 -4.64 21.96
C LEU A 7 7.59 -5.10 23.42
N ARG A 8 8.37 -6.16 23.67
CA ARG A 8 8.62 -6.65 25.02
C ARG A 8 9.48 -5.71 25.85
N GLU A 9 10.51 -5.11 25.21
CA GLU A 9 11.43 -4.20 25.88
C GLU A 9 10.76 -2.86 26.20
N ASN A 10 9.93 -2.35 25.30
CA ASN A 10 9.17 -1.10 25.49
C ASN A 10 7.83 -1.13 24.73
N PRO A 11 6.73 -1.57 25.35
CA PRO A 11 5.42 -1.67 24.72
C PRO A 11 4.70 -0.33 24.53
N GLU A 12 5.09 0.73 25.25
CA GLU A 12 4.32 1.97 25.30
C GLU A 12 4.23 2.72 23.95
N PRO A 13 5.26 2.79 23.11
CA PRO A 13 5.13 3.38 21.78
C PRO A 13 4.05 2.68 20.92
N ALA A 14 3.95 1.34 21.01
CA ALA A 14 2.95 0.58 20.28
C ALA A 14 1.53 0.83 20.83
N ARG A 15 1.36 0.90 22.15
CA ARG A 15 0.06 1.26 22.77
C ARG A 15 -0.34 2.69 22.42
N ALA A 16 0.60 3.63 22.43
CA ALA A 16 0.35 5.02 22.02
C ALA A 16 -0.08 5.11 20.55
N SER A 17 0.60 4.36 19.67
CA SER A 17 0.23 4.24 18.25
C SER A 17 -1.18 3.70 18.07
N GLN A 18 -1.55 2.62 18.80
CA GLN A 18 -2.91 2.09 18.76
C GLN A 18 -3.95 3.11 19.22
N ARG A 19 -3.68 3.86 20.29
CA ARG A 19 -4.57 4.96 20.73
C ARG A 19 -4.70 6.05 19.69
N ALA A 20 -3.59 6.46 19.05
CA ALA A 20 -3.60 7.48 18.00
C ALA A 20 -4.45 7.05 16.79
N ARG A 21 -4.43 5.76 16.46
CA ARG A 21 -5.26 5.17 15.38
C ARG A 21 -6.72 4.94 15.79
N GLY A 22 -7.11 5.20 17.04
CA GLY A 22 -8.43 4.81 17.56
C GLY A 22 -8.62 3.29 17.71
N ALA A 23 -7.55 2.51 17.67
CA ALA A 23 -7.55 1.05 17.77
C ALA A 23 -7.32 0.56 19.21
N ASN A 24 -7.52 -0.75 19.43
CA ASN A 24 -7.39 -1.35 20.76
C ASN A 24 -5.90 -1.46 21.22
N PRO A 25 -5.44 -0.70 22.23
CA PRO A 25 -4.08 -0.82 22.75
C PRO A 25 -3.82 -2.16 23.47
N GLY A 26 -4.88 -2.88 23.91
CA GLY A 26 -4.77 -4.19 24.55
C GLY A 26 -4.20 -5.28 23.62
N LEU A 27 -4.31 -5.11 22.30
CA LEU A 27 -3.69 -6.01 21.33
C LEU A 27 -2.16 -6.16 21.56
N VAL A 28 -1.49 -5.11 22.01
CA VAL A 28 -0.05 -5.14 22.31
C VAL A 28 0.24 -6.12 23.45
N ASP A 29 -0.60 -6.15 24.49
CA ASP A 29 -0.46 -7.05 25.63
C ASP A 29 -0.77 -8.49 25.22
N GLU A 30 -1.76 -8.71 24.38
CA GLU A 30 -2.08 -10.03 23.81
C GLU A 30 -0.90 -10.59 23.00
N ILE A 31 -0.25 -9.77 22.18
CA ILE A 31 0.95 -10.18 21.41
C ILE A 31 2.11 -10.54 22.34
N ILE A 32 2.36 -9.76 23.36
CA ILE A 32 3.44 -10.02 24.34
C ILE A 32 3.17 -11.33 25.10
N ALA A 33 1.92 -11.58 25.50
CA ALA A 33 1.52 -12.81 26.17
C ALA A 33 1.66 -14.04 25.25
N ALA A 34 1.23 -13.92 24.00
CA ALA A 34 1.37 -14.99 23.00
C ALA A 34 2.84 -15.31 22.69
N ASP A 35 3.71 -14.29 22.60
CA ASP A 35 5.15 -14.50 22.42
C ASP A 35 5.79 -15.16 23.64
N ALA A 36 5.33 -14.85 24.87
CA ALA A 36 5.78 -15.54 26.07
C ALA A 36 5.38 -17.03 26.04
N ALA A 37 4.13 -17.34 25.72
CA ALA A 37 3.64 -18.71 25.58
C ALA A 37 4.39 -19.49 24.48
N ARG A 38 4.66 -18.85 23.34
CA ARG A 38 5.48 -19.42 22.26
C ARG A 38 6.87 -19.83 22.72
N ARG A 39 7.55 -18.93 23.43
CA ARG A 39 8.91 -19.20 23.95
C ARG A 39 8.92 -20.33 24.99
N GLU A 40 7.93 -20.38 25.86
CA GLU A 40 7.77 -21.46 26.85
C GLU A 40 7.51 -22.79 26.19
N ALA A 41 6.59 -22.86 25.24
CA ALA A 41 6.28 -24.10 24.51
C ALA A 41 7.49 -24.60 23.69
N LEU A 42 8.22 -23.71 23.01
CA LEU A 42 9.41 -24.05 22.27
C LEU A 42 10.51 -24.60 23.19
N GLN A 43 10.74 -23.98 24.35
CA GLN A 43 11.73 -24.44 25.34
C GLN A 43 11.37 -25.81 25.90
N ALA A 44 10.08 -26.06 26.19
CA ALA A 44 9.59 -27.37 26.63
C ALA A 44 9.83 -28.45 25.57
N PHE A 45 9.51 -28.16 24.31
CA PHE A 45 9.77 -29.07 23.19
C PHE A 45 11.27 -29.37 23.03
N GLU A 46 12.14 -28.35 23.02
CA GLU A 46 13.58 -28.53 22.89
C GLU A 46 14.16 -29.37 24.04
N THR A 47 13.70 -29.14 25.27
CA THR A 47 14.13 -29.91 26.46
C THR A 47 13.74 -31.39 26.35
N LEU A 48 12.48 -31.70 25.99
CA LEU A 48 12.00 -33.04 25.79
C LEU A 48 12.75 -33.75 24.64
N ARG A 49 12.99 -33.03 23.54
CA ARG A 49 13.75 -33.58 22.38
C ARG A 49 15.20 -33.89 22.73
N ALA A 50 15.85 -33.07 23.57
CA ALA A 50 17.20 -33.34 24.08
C ALA A 50 17.20 -34.59 24.97
N THR A 51 16.23 -34.71 25.89
CA THR A 51 16.07 -35.89 26.74
C THR A 51 15.81 -37.16 25.90
N GLN A 52 14.95 -37.10 24.89
CA GLN A 52 14.69 -38.21 23.96
C GLN A 52 15.96 -38.69 23.26
N LYS A 53 16.81 -37.75 22.82
CA LYS A 53 18.09 -38.07 22.18
C LYS A 53 19.04 -38.81 23.11
N GLU A 54 19.09 -38.44 24.39
CA GLU A 54 19.93 -39.11 25.37
C GLU A 54 19.39 -40.52 25.74
N VAL A 55 18.07 -40.65 25.95
CA VAL A 55 17.43 -41.96 26.19
C VAL A 55 17.63 -42.88 24.97
N SER A 56 17.49 -42.40 23.75
CA SER A 56 17.73 -43.14 22.52
C SER A 56 19.17 -43.68 22.43
N LYS A 57 20.15 -42.92 22.85
CA LYS A 57 21.55 -43.33 22.91
C LYS A 57 21.78 -44.44 23.97
N SER A 58 21.06 -44.36 25.09
CA SER A 58 21.19 -45.32 26.17
C SER A 58 20.65 -46.71 25.80
N VAL A 59 19.64 -46.81 24.90
CA VAL A 59 19.11 -48.09 24.37
C VAL A 59 20.20 -48.96 23.77
N GLY A 60 21.15 -48.36 23.02
CA GLY A 60 22.27 -49.06 22.39
C GLY A 60 23.34 -49.54 23.36
N ARG A 61 23.37 -49.03 24.59
CA ARG A 61 24.36 -49.34 25.61
C ARG A 61 23.79 -50.22 26.74
N ALA A 62 22.47 -50.45 26.75
CA ALA A 62 21.74 -51.14 27.80
C ALA A 62 21.99 -52.65 27.77
N SER A 63 22.04 -53.28 28.96
CA SER A 63 22.00 -54.73 29.13
C SER A 63 20.67 -55.31 28.64
N LYS A 64 20.63 -56.68 28.43
CA LYS A 64 19.40 -57.35 28.03
C LYS A 64 18.25 -57.19 29.03
N GLU A 65 18.56 -57.01 30.30
CA GLU A 65 17.58 -56.85 31.39
C GLU A 65 17.04 -55.42 31.49
N GLU A 66 17.86 -54.40 31.23
CA GLU A 66 17.47 -52.98 31.31
C GLU A 66 16.74 -52.50 30.03
N ARG A 67 17.03 -53.13 28.88
CA ARG A 67 16.57 -52.68 27.57
C ARG A 67 15.04 -52.58 27.42
N PRO A 68 14.19 -53.47 27.97
CA PRO A 68 12.74 -53.32 27.90
C PRO A 68 12.22 -52.09 28.61
N ALA A 69 12.78 -51.75 29.78
CA ALA A 69 12.40 -50.56 30.54
C ALA A 69 12.79 -49.27 29.82
N ILE A 70 14.00 -49.22 29.24
CA ILE A 70 14.47 -48.03 28.48
C ILE A 70 13.67 -47.90 27.16
N LEU A 71 13.25 -48.98 26.51
CA LEU A 71 12.40 -48.92 25.35
C LEU A 71 10.98 -48.41 25.69
N ALA A 72 10.43 -48.80 26.83
CA ALA A 72 9.15 -48.26 27.30
C ALA A 72 9.23 -46.75 27.59
N GLN A 73 10.30 -46.35 28.26
CA GLN A 73 10.57 -44.92 28.50
C GLN A 73 10.77 -44.12 27.19
N ALA A 74 11.50 -44.67 26.24
CA ALA A 74 11.71 -44.06 24.92
C ALA A 74 10.40 -43.90 24.16
N LYS A 75 9.47 -44.85 24.26
CA LYS A 75 8.15 -44.77 23.64
C LYS A 75 7.31 -43.69 24.29
N GLU A 76 7.22 -43.64 25.61
CA GLU A 76 6.50 -42.58 26.34
C GLU A 76 7.05 -41.23 26.01
N LEU A 77 8.35 -41.06 25.99
CA LEU A 77 9.03 -39.81 25.67
C LEU A 77 8.79 -39.38 24.22
N ALA A 78 8.66 -40.33 23.28
CA ALA A 78 8.31 -40.02 21.89
C ALA A 78 6.90 -39.41 21.76
N GLU A 79 5.92 -39.89 22.54
CA GLU A 79 4.58 -39.33 22.58
C GLU A 79 4.59 -37.92 23.22
N GLN A 80 5.37 -37.71 24.29
CA GLN A 80 5.54 -36.40 24.93
C GLN A 80 6.19 -35.37 23.98
N VAL A 81 7.25 -35.80 23.25
CA VAL A 81 7.92 -34.93 22.26
C VAL A 81 6.95 -34.51 21.15
N LYS A 82 6.16 -35.48 20.63
CA LYS A 82 5.15 -35.20 19.59
C LYS A 82 4.07 -34.20 20.10
N ALA A 83 3.60 -34.39 21.32
CA ALA A 83 2.62 -33.47 21.91
C ALA A 83 3.21 -32.08 22.12
N ALA A 84 4.46 -31.99 22.61
CA ALA A 84 5.14 -30.69 22.81
C ALA A 84 5.45 -29.99 21.48
N GLU A 85 5.80 -30.71 20.42
CA GLU A 85 5.98 -30.17 19.07
C GLU A 85 4.67 -29.55 18.54
N ALA A 86 3.56 -30.27 18.70
CA ALA A 86 2.25 -29.77 18.29
C ALA A 86 1.86 -28.50 19.09
N ALA A 87 2.15 -28.47 20.41
CA ALA A 87 1.89 -27.30 21.23
C ALA A 87 2.78 -26.10 20.84
N ALA A 88 4.07 -26.35 20.56
CA ALA A 88 4.98 -25.30 20.08
C ALA A 88 4.54 -24.70 18.74
N ASN A 89 4.14 -25.57 17.78
CA ASN A 89 3.64 -25.13 16.48
C ASN A 89 2.33 -24.32 16.62
N ALA A 90 1.42 -24.72 17.49
CA ALA A 90 0.17 -23.98 17.75
C ALA A 90 0.43 -22.60 18.39
N ALA A 91 1.36 -22.55 19.37
CA ALA A 91 1.73 -21.30 20.02
C ALA A 91 2.47 -20.33 19.04
N ASP A 92 3.30 -20.87 18.14
CA ASP A 92 3.98 -20.08 17.11
C ASP A 92 2.98 -19.49 16.11
N ALA A 93 2.03 -20.31 15.63
CA ALA A 93 0.98 -19.85 14.72
C ALA A 93 0.10 -18.75 15.34
N GLU A 94 -0.26 -18.89 16.62
CA GLU A 94 -1.08 -17.87 17.32
C GLU A 94 -0.30 -16.57 17.55
N ALA A 95 0.98 -16.65 17.94
CA ALA A 95 1.83 -15.49 18.10
C ALA A 95 2.03 -14.74 16.76
N ASP A 96 2.24 -15.46 15.66
CA ASP A 96 2.35 -14.86 14.32
C ASP A 96 1.01 -14.23 13.90
N ARG A 97 -0.11 -14.91 14.11
CA ARG A 97 -1.45 -14.40 13.82
C ARG A 97 -1.72 -13.06 14.52
N LEU A 98 -1.50 -12.99 15.82
CA LEU A 98 -1.71 -11.76 16.60
C LEU A 98 -0.74 -10.65 16.18
N ALA A 99 0.54 -10.97 15.96
CA ALA A 99 1.53 -9.99 15.52
C ALA A 99 1.20 -9.39 14.15
N ARG A 100 0.53 -10.14 13.27
CA ARG A 100 0.07 -9.65 11.97
C ARG A 100 -1.10 -8.69 12.06
N LEU A 101 -1.90 -8.73 13.13
CA LEU A 101 -3.01 -7.79 13.34
C LEU A 101 -2.53 -6.40 13.73
N LEU A 102 -1.32 -6.26 14.31
CA LEU A 102 -0.80 -4.96 14.72
C LEU A 102 -0.38 -4.13 13.50
N PRO A 103 -1.02 -2.95 13.27
CA PRO A 103 -0.58 -2.02 12.22
C PRO A 103 0.80 -1.44 12.53
N ASN A 104 1.38 -0.77 11.53
CA ASN A 104 2.65 -0.08 11.71
C ASN A 104 2.55 1.01 12.76
N LEU A 105 3.66 1.27 13.45
CA LEU A 105 3.72 2.31 14.48
C LEU A 105 3.66 3.69 13.81
N VAL A 106 2.80 4.54 14.35
CA VAL A 106 2.66 5.92 13.90
C VAL A 106 3.91 6.71 14.27
N LEU A 107 4.44 7.49 13.33
CA LEU A 107 5.59 8.36 13.57
C LEU A 107 5.19 9.59 14.39
N ASP A 108 6.17 10.16 15.07
CA ASP A 108 5.99 11.40 15.85
C ASP A 108 5.52 12.55 14.94
N GLY A 109 4.59 13.34 15.46
CA GLY A 109 4.05 14.52 14.78
C GLY A 109 2.93 14.24 13.79
N VAL A 110 2.52 12.96 13.59
CA VAL A 110 1.32 12.62 12.81
C VAL A 110 0.08 13.10 13.56
N PRO A 111 -0.89 13.77 12.90
CA PRO A 111 -2.15 14.18 13.53
C PRO A 111 -2.89 13.01 14.14
N VAL A 112 -3.49 13.22 15.31
CA VAL A 112 -4.30 12.21 16.00
C VAL A 112 -5.77 12.41 15.63
N GLY A 113 -6.48 11.34 15.32
CA GLY A 113 -7.90 11.39 14.99
C GLY A 113 -8.28 10.51 13.80
N GLY A 114 -9.51 10.68 13.30
CA GLY A 114 -10.05 9.96 12.13
C GLY A 114 -9.83 10.70 10.81
N GLU A 115 -10.57 10.28 9.78
CA GLU A 115 -10.45 10.77 8.39
C GLU A 115 -10.52 12.31 8.29
N GLU A 116 -11.36 12.98 9.11
CA GLU A 116 -11.56 14.42 9.06
C GLU A 116 -10.55 15.25 9.89
N ASP A 117 -9.69 14.58 10.66
CA ASP A 117 -8.74 15.23 11.58
C ASP A 117 -7.34 15.46 10.94
N PHE A 118 -7.25 15.41 9.61
CA PHE A 118 -6.03 15.74 8.88
C PHE A 118 -5.60 17.21 9.08
N VAL A 119 -4.33 17.50 8.85
CA VAL A 119 -3.80 18.88 8.89
C VAL A 119 -3.45 19.32 7.48
N VAL A 120 -4.03 20.45 7.04
CA VAL A 120 -3.64 21.09 5.78
C VAL A 120 -2.28 21.74 5.98
N LEU A 121 -1.27 21.29 5.26
CA LEU A 121 0.08 21.84 5.32
C LEU A 121 0.24 23.08 4.45
N ARG A 122 -0.34 23.08 3.25
CA ARG A 122 -0.29 24.18 2.29
C ARG A 122 -1.30 24.02 1.15
N HIS A 123 -1.57 25.13 0.48
CA HIS A 123 -2.27 25.16 -0.81
C HIS A 123 -1.27 25.60 -1.87
N GLU A 124 -1.28 24.92 -3.01
CA GLU A 124 -0.31 25.11 -4.09
C GLU A 124 -1.00 25.06 -5.47
N GLY A 125 -0.25 25.36 -6.52
CA GLY A 125 -0.75 25.45 -7.88
C GLY A 125 -1.48 26.79 -8.15
N PRO A 126 -2.19 26.91 -9.29
CA PRO A 126 -3.01 28.09 -9.59
C PRO A 126 -4.15 28.20 -8.59
N ALA A 127 -4.65 29.41 -8.37
CA ALA A 127 -5.87 29.59 -7.57
C ALA A 127 -7.06 28.87 -8.24
N PRO A 128 -7.99 28.28 -7.45
CA PRO A 128 -9.24 27.79 -7.99
C PRO A 128 -9.94 28.85 -8.85
N ARG A 129 -10.40 28.46 -10.04
CA ARG A 129 -11.06 29.38 -10.98
C ARG A 129 -12.45 29.77 -10.48
N ASP A 130 -12.81 31.01 -10.70
CA ASP A 130 -14.18 31.56 -10.48
C ASP A 130 -14.93 31.54 -11.82
N PHE A 131 -15.58 30.43 -12.13
CA PHE A 131 -16.33 30.25 -13.36
C PHE A 131 -17.52 31.18 -13.50
N ALA A 132 -18.12 31.60 -12.38
CA ALA A 132 -19.19 32.60 -12.41
C ALA A 132 -18.68 33.98 -12.88
N ALA A 133 -17.48 34.38 -12.40
CA ALA A 133 -16.82 35.59 -12.90
C ALA A 133 -16.36 35.46 -14.37
N GLU A 134 -16.09 34.27 -14.83
CA GLU A 134 -15.79 33.96 -16.23
C GLU A 134 -17.05 33.86 -17.11
N GLY A 135 -18.24 33.88 -16.51
CA GLY A 135 -19.54 33.98 -17.21
C GLY A 135 -20.14 32.67 -17.67
N PHE A 136 -19.75 31.54 -17.05
CA PHE A 136 -20.39 30.24 -17.33
C PHE A 136 -20.37 29.31 -16.10
N GLU A 137 -21.24 28.32 -16.08
CA GLU A 137 -21.29 27.29 -15.05
C GLU A 137 -20.37 26.11 -15.43
N PRO A 138 -19.54 25.60 -14.50
CA PRO A 138 -18.68 24.47 -14.80
C PRO A 138 -19.48 23.18 -14.99
N GLN A 139 -19.08 22.38 -15.96
CA GLN A 139 -19.60 21.04 -16.20
C GLN A 139 -18.74 20.00 -15.44
N ASP A 140 -19.37 18.92 -15.00
CA ASP A 140 -18.64 17.82 -14.40
C ASP A 140 -17.85 17.02 -15.47
N HIS A 141 -16.85 16.28 -15.01
CA HIS A 141 -15.96 15.49 -15.85
C HIS A 141 -16.70 14.48 -16.75
N LEU A 142 -17.88 13.99 -16.34
CA LEU A 142 -18.66 13.05 -17.15
C LEU A 142 -19.32 13.78 -18.32
N ALA A 143 -19.94 14.95 -18.08
CA ALA A 143 -20.54 15.76 -19.15
C ALA A 143 -19.46 16.21 -20.17
N LEU A 144 -18.31 16.70 -19.67
CA LEU A 144 -17.17 17.05 -20.51
C LEU A 144 -16.62 15.84 -21.27
N GLY A 145 -16.48 14.68 -20.61
CA GLY A 145 -16.02 13.44 -21.21
C GLY A 145 -16.98 12.90 -22.27
N GLU A 146 -18.31 13.05 -22.08
CA GLU A 146 -19.31 12.71 -23.09
C GLU A 146 -19.23 13.69 -24.28
N GLY A 147 -19.07 15.00 -24.04
CA GLY A 147 -18.89 16.02 -25.09
C GLY A 147 -17.64 15.81 -25.94
N LEU A 148 -16.56 15.35 -25.34
CA LEU A 148 -15.30 14.99 -26.02
C LEU A 148 -15.35 13.60 -26.69
N ASP A 149 -16.40 12.81 -26.49
CA ASP A 149 -16.49 11.38 -26.83
C ASP A 149 -15.35 10.55 -26.20
N ALA A 150 -14.94 10.92 -24.99
CA ALA A 150 -13.76 10.42 -24.30
C ALA A 150 -14.07 9.40 -23.20
N ILE A 151 -15.24 9.49 -22.54
CA ILE A 151 -15.65 8.63 -21.41
C ILE A 151 -17.00 7.97 -21.74
N ASP A 152 -17.08 6.64 -21.61
CA ASP A 152 -18.32 5.89 -21.86
C ASP A 152 -18.62 4.94 -20.68
N THR A 153 -19.37 5.45 -19.72
CA THR A 153 -19.80 4.67 -18.54
C THR A 153 -20.99 3.75 -18.87
N LYS A 154 -21.82 4.10 -19.86
CA LYS A 154 -22.98 3.29 -20.25
C LYS A 154 -22.57 1.95 -20.83
N ARG A 155 -21.58 1.95 -21.75
CA ARG A 155 -21.03 0.71 -22.31
C ARG A 155 -20.17 -0.04 -21.30
N GLY A 156 -19.44 0.66 -20.41
CA GLY A 156 -18.73 0.05 -19.29
C GLY A 156 -19.69 -0.74 -18.40
N ALA A 157 -20.79 -0.13 -17.99
CA ALA A 157 -21.81 -0.79 -17.18
C ALA A 157 -22.48 -1.97 -17.90
N LYS A 158 -22.69 -1.87 -19.21
CA LYS A 158 -23.25 -2.96 -20.01
C LYS A 158 -22.35 -4.19 -20.05
N VAL A 159 -21.03 -4.00 -20.09
CA VAL A 159 -20.05 -5.08 -20.27
C VAL A 159 -19.66 -5.69 -18.91
N SER A 160 -19.46 -4.87 -17.89
CA SER A 160 -18.82 -5.31 -16.64
C SER A 160 -19.63 -4.94 -15.38
N GLY A 161 -20.73 -4.20 -15.50
CA GLY A 161 -21.51 -3.74 -14.38
C GLY A 161 -21.21 -2.29 -13.98
N ALA A 162 -21.85 -1.83 -12.89
CA ALA A 162 -21.65 -0.48 -12.38
C ALA A 162 -20.18 -0.21 -12.05
N ARG A 163 -19.77 1.07 -12.09
CA ARG A 163 -18.40 1.54 -11.79
C ARG A 163 -17.30 1.00 -12.75
N PHE A 164 -17.71 0.47 -13.93
CA PHE A 164 -16.81 0.24 -15.06
C PHE A 164 -17.08 1.25 -16.17
N TYR A 165 -16.07 1.55 -16.95
CA TYR A 165 -16.09 2.59 -17.99
C TYR A 165 -15.14 2.20 -19.11
N TYR A 166 -15.31 2.89 -20.24
CA TYR A 166 -14.31 2.95 -21.29
C TYR A 166 -13.76 4.38 -21.41
N LEU A 167 -12.44 4.50 -21.46
CA LEU A 167 -11.82 5.66 -22.08
C LEU A 167 -11.63 5.37 -23.56
N LYS A 168 -12.02 6.32 -24.41
CA LYS A 168 -11.90 6.16 -25.85
C LYS A 168 -11.40 7.43 -26.51
N GLY A 169 -10.86 7.31 -27.72
CA GLY A 169 -10.37 8.46 -28.48
C GLY A 169 -9.39 9.29 -27.68
N ILE A 170 -9.73 10.57 -27.48
CA ILE A 170 -8.88 11.50 -26.74
C ILE A 170 -8.78 11.17 -25.26
N GLY A 171 -9.79 10.55 -24.65
CA GLY A 171 -9.74 10.12 -23.25
C GLY A 171 -8.68 9.04 -23.01
N ALA A 172 -8.59 8.04 -23.88
CA ALA A 172 -7.54 7.03 -23.80
C ALA A 172 -6.14 7.63 -24.04
N ARG A 173 -6.03 8.57 -24.98
CA ARG A 173 -4.77 9.29 -25.22
C ARG A 173 -4.35 10.15 -24.04
N LEU A 174 -5.30 10.80 -23.34
CA LEU A 174 -5.04 11.61 -22.16
C LEU A 174 -4.51 10.76 -21.00
N GLU A 175 -5.10 9.58 -20.76
CA GLU A 175 -4.58 8.65 -19.75
C GLU A 175 -3.16 8.19 -20.09
N LEU A 176 -2.92 7.76 -21.32
CA LEU A 176 -1.58 7.37 -21.76
C LEU A 176 -0.57 8.52 -21.64
N ALA A 177 -0.97 9.75 -21.94
CA ALA A 177 -0.14 10.94 -21.83
C ALA A 177 0.27 11.18 -20.37
N LEU A 178 -0.67 11.13 -19.42
CA LEU A 178 -0.40 11.28 -17.98
C LEU A 178 0.55 10.18 -17.47
N MET A 179 0.29 8.92 -17.82
CA MET A 179 1.13 7.79 -17.40
C MET A 179 2.55 7.85 -18.01
N THR A 180 2.68 8.27 -19.28
CA THR A 180 3.98 8.41 -19.93
C THR A 180 4.77 9.58 -19.34
N MET A 181 4.12 10.72 -19.09
CA MET A 181 4.76 11.86 -18.43
C MET A 181 5.24 11.49 -17.02
N ALA A 182 4.44 10.73 -16.25
CA ALA A 182 4.82 10.21 -14.94
C ALA A 182 6.05 9.28 -15.04
N MET A 183 6.09 8.41 -16.05
CA MET A 183 7.23 7.53 -16.30
C MET A 183 8.50 8.31 -16.62
N ASP A 184 8.41 9.32 -17.48
CA ASP A 184 9.57 10.15 -17.85
C ASP A 184 10.10 10.93 -16.63
N GLN A 185 9.22 11.46 -15.78
CA GLN A 185 9.61 12.09 -14.53
C GLN A 185 10.28 11.10 -13.58
N ALA A 186 9.75 9.90 -13.44
CA ALA A 186 10.34 8.86 -12.60
C ALA A 186 11.74 8.47 -13.09
N LEU A 187 11.92 8.29 -14.42
CA LEU A 187 13.22 8.02 -15.04
C LEU A 187 14.23 9.13 -14.74
N ALA A 188 13.83 10.40 -14.88
CA ALA A 188 14.67 11.56 -14.59
C ALA A 188 15.14 11.61 -13.13
N ASN A 189 14.36 11.01 -12.20
CA ASN A 189 14.64 10.95 -10.77
C ASN A 189 15.25 9.61 -10.32
N GLY A 190 15.75 8.80 -11.27
CA GLY A 190 16.52 7.58 -11.01
C GLY A 190 15.66 6.36 -10.66
N PHE A 191 14.37 6.36 -11.00
CA PHE A 191 13.52 5.19 -10.88
C PHE A 191 13.71 4.24 -12.07
N VAL A 192 13.59 2.95 -11.82
CA VAL A 192 13.50 1.92 -12.86
C VAL A 192 12.02 1.66 -13.17
N PRO A 193 11.53 1.96 -14.37
CA PRO A 193 10.16 1.66 -14.76
C PRO A 193 9.91 0.17 -14.85
N MET A 194 8.75 -0.27 -14.39
CA MET A 194 8.35 -1.67 -14.37
C MET A 194 6.88 -1.83 -14.79
N MET A 195 6.63 -2.82 -15.65
CA MET A 195 5.28 -3.35 -15.88
C MET A 195 5.09 -4.53 -14.92
N THR A 196 4.28 -4.34 -13.89
CA THR A 196 4.15 -5.31 -12.80
C THR A 196 3.05 -6.33 -13.04
N PRO A 197 3.17 -7.57 -12.49
CA PRO A 197 2.03 -8.46 -12.41
C PRO A 197 0.91 -7.83 -11.59
N THR A 198 -0.34 -8.06 -11.98
CA THR A 198 -1.54 -7.61 -11.24
C THR A 198 -2.18 -8.73 -10.42
N LEU A 199 -1.66 -9.94 -10.53
CA LEU A 199 -2.01 -11.09 -9.71
C LEU A 199 -0.81 -11.44 -8.82
N VAL A 200 -1.07 -11.54 -7.52
CA VAL A 200 -0.03 -11.82 -6.52
C VAL A 200 -0.46 -12.94 -5.57
N THR A 201 0.52 -13.62 -4.99
CA THR A 201 0.30 -14.70 -4.02
C THR A 201 -0.22 -14.15 -2.68
N PRO A 202 -0.89 -14.98 -1.85
CA PRO A 202 -1.30 -14.61 -0.49
C PRO A 202 -0.15 -14.14 0.39
N GLN A 203 1.04 -14.72 0.22
CA GLN A 203 2.23 -14.32 0.97
C GLN A 203 2.62 -12.86 0.69
N VAL A 204 2.63 -12.45 -0.57
CA VAL A 204 2.97 -11.09 -0.97
C VAL A 204 1.88 -10.11 -0.54
N MET A 205 0.61 -10.43 -0.78
CA MET A 205 -0.53 -9.58 -0.38
C MET A 205 -0.58 -9.39 1.14
N GLY A 206 -0.41 -10.47 1.92
CA GLY A 206 -0.36 -10.41 3.38
C GLY A 206 0.90 -9.73 3.91
N GLY A 207 2.03 -9.88 3.20
CA GLY A 207 3.30 -9.22 3.53
C GLY A 207 3.22 -7.70 3.47
N THR A 208 2.47 -7.16 2.54
CA THR A 208 2.24 -5.71 2.42
C THR A 208 1.22 -5.15 3.41
N GLY A 209 0.42 -5.99 4.07
CA GLY A 209 -0.56 -5.58 5.09
C GLY A 209 -1.99 -5.41 4.58
N PHE A 210 -2.27 -5.68 3.31
CA PHE A 210 -3.60 -5.48 2.72
C PHE A 210 -4.65 -6.52 3.12
N LEU A 211 -4.25 -7.71 3.61
CA LEU A 211 -5.21 -8.77 4.02
C LEU A 211 -5.80 -8.58 5.42
N ASN A 212 -5.52 -7.50 6.12
CA ASN A 212 -6.06 -7.24 7.45
C ASN A 212 -7.39 -6.44 7.34
N GLU A 213 -7.33 -5.11 7.37
CA GLU A 213 -8.49 -4.22 7.45
C GLU A 213 -9.21 -4.05 6.11
N HIS A 214 -8.54 -4.30 4.98
CA HIS A 214 -9.06 -4.05 3.64
C HIS A 214 -9.31 -5.31 2.81
N SER A 215 -9.42 -6.49 3.46
CA SER A 215 -9.65 -7.75 2.74
C SER A 215 -10.90 -7.74 1.87
N ASP A 216 -11.96 -7.03 2.30
CA ASP A 216 -13.21 -6.91 1.56
C ASP A 216 -13.11 -6.07 0.30
N GLU A 217 -12.06 -5.23 0.19
CA GLU A 217 -11.78 -4.39 -0.98
C GLU A 217 -11.01 -5.15 -2.07
N ILE A 218 -10.53 -6.36 -1.79
CA ILE A 218 -9.63 -7.10 -2.67
C ILE A 218 -10.37 -8.20 -3.42
N TYR A 219 -10.14 -8.29 -4.74
CA TYR A 219 -10.61 -9.44 -5.53
C TYR A 219 -9.70 -10.64 -5.30
N TYR A 220 -10.29 -11.76 -4.91
CA TYR A 220 -9.62 -13.04 -4.73
C TYR A 220 -10.07 -14.07 -5.76
N LEU A 221 -9.13 -14.79 -6.35
CA LEU A 221 -9.35 -15.86 -7.32
C LEU A 221 -9.09 -17.22 -6.63
N PRO A 222 -10.14 -17.88 -6.09
CA PRO A 222 -9.95 -19.10 -5.27
C PRO A 222 -9.37 -20.28 -6.02
N ALA A 223 -9.61 -20.38 -7.35
CA ALA A 223 -9.11 -21.48 -8.17
C ALA A 223 -7.58 -21.49 -8.31
N ASP A 224 -6.98 -20.30 -8.29
CA ASP A 224 -5.55 -20.09 -8.52
C ASP A 224 -4.81 -19.71 -7.23
N ASP A 225 -5.54 -19.46 -6.13
CA ASP A 225 -5.04 -18.89 -4.88
C ASP A 225 -4.24 -17.61 -5.11
N LEU A 226 -4.83 -16.67 -5.89
CA LEU A 226 -4.22 -15.38 -6.24
C LEU A 226 -5.16 -14.22 -5.92
N TYR A 227 -4.57 -13.06 -5.67
CA TYR A 227 -5.27 -11.80 -5.44
C TYR A 227 -4.98 -10.79 -6.55
N LEU A 228 -6.01 -10.06 -7.02
CA LEU A 228 -5.81 -8.88 -7.85
C LEU A 228 -5.33 -7.70 -7.00
N THR A 229 -4.31 -7.00 -7.49
CA THR A 229 -3.72 -5.85 -6.78
C THR A 229 -4.56 -4.59 -6.94
N GLY A 230 -4.79 -3.87 -5.82
CA GLY A 230 -5.39 -2.53 -5.81
C GLY A 230 -4.37 -1.40 -6.02
N THR A 231 -3.08 -1.77 -6.12
CA THR A 231 -1.92 -0.89 -6.35
C THR A 231 -0.72 -1.75 -6.74
N SER A 232 0.16 -1.26 -7.62
CA SER A 232 1.41 -1.95 -7.93
C SER A 232 2.40 -1.97 -6.76
N GLU A 233 2.18 -1.16 -5.72
CA GLU A 233 2.91 -1.25 -4.45
C GLU A 233 3.07 -2.70 -3.98
N VAL A 234 1.99 -3.50 -4.06
CA VAL A 234 2.00 -4.90 -3.61
C VAL A 234 3.03 -5.73 -4.37
N ALA A 235 3.00 -5.64 -5.71
CA ALA A 235 3.94 -6.37 -6.55
C ALA A 235 5.37 -5.84 -6.40
N LEU A 236 5.53 -4.52 -6.29
CA LEU A 236 6.82 -3.86 -6.09
C LEU A 236 7.43 -4.20 -4.73
N ALA A 237 6.63 -4.24 -3.65
CA ALA A 237 7.10 -4.65 -2.33
C ALA A 237 7.51 -6.14 -2.29
N GLY A 238 6.83 -6.98 -3.06
CA GLY A 238 7.15 -8.41 -3.19
C GLY A 238 8.34 -8.70 -4.10
N TYR A 239 8.80 -7.73 -4.90
CA TYR A 239 9.83 -7.94 -5.92
C TYR A 239 11.16 -8.45 -5.34
N HIS A 240 11.51 -7.99 -4.15
CA HIS A 240 12.72 -8.40 -3.42
C HIS A 240 12.42 -9.29 -2.19
N ALA A 241 11.26 -9.98 -2.17
CA ALA A 241 10.94 -10.87 -1.05
C ALA A 241 12.04 -11.90 -0.81
N ASP A 242 12.40 -12.11 0.48
CA ASP A 242 13.45 -13.00 0.96
C ASP A 242 14.88 -12.67 0.48
N GLU A 243 15.12 -11.45 -0.04
CA GLU A 243 16.42 -11.02 -0.54
C GLU A 243 17.21 -10.18 0.48
N ILE A 244 18.53 -10.16 0.26
CA ILE A 244 19.48 -9.27 0.95
C ILE A 244 19.91 -8.22 -0.08
N LEU A 245 19.51 -6.98 0.16
CA LEU A 245 19.80 -5.86 -0.74
C LEU A 245 21.14 -5.23 -0.41
N ASP A 246 21.80 -4.69 -1.45
CA ASP A 246 22.90 -3.75 -1.31
C ASP A 246 22.34 -2.32 -1.52
N LEU A 247 22.35 -1.53 -0.46
CA LEU A 247 21.94 -0.12 -0.45
C LEU A 247 23.14 0.83 -0.25
N SER A 248 24.36 0.36 -0.45
CA SER A 248 25.57 1.19 -0.35
C SER A 248 25.60 2.34 -1.37
N GLY A 249 24.95 2.13 -2.53
CA GLY A 249 24.77 3.14 -3.58
C GLY A 249 23.53 4.03 -3.42
N GLY A 250 22.82 3.93 -2.30
CA GLY A 250 21.58 4.67 -2.05
C GLY A 250 20.30 3.83 -2.24
N PRO A 251 19.12 4.48 -2.22
CA PRO A 251 17.84 3.82 -2.35
C PRO A 251 17.68 3.09 -3.70
N LYS A 252 16.99 1.93 -3.69
CA LYS A 252 16.52 1.27 -4.91
C LYS A 252 15.10 1.74 -5.21
N ARG A 253 14.95 2.46 -6.32
CA ARG A 253 13.68 3.08 -6.71
C ARG A 253 13.10 2.41 -7.93
N TYR A 254 11.82 2.07 -7.86
CA TYR A 254 11.05 1.46 -8.93
C TYR A 254 9.77 2.24 -9.17
N MET A 255 9.34 2.34 -10.42
CA MET A 255 8.06 2.93 -10.79
C MET A 255 7.23 1.88 -11.49
N GLY A 256 6.13 1.45 -10.88
CA GLY A 256 5.20 0.49 -11.45
C GLY A 256 4.07 1.18 -12.20
N TRP A 257 3.87 0.83 -13.47
CA TRP A 257 2.64 1.14 -14.17
C TRP A 257 1.78 -0.11 -14.28
N SER A 258 0.58 -0.06 -13.69
CA SER A 258 -0.33 -1.21 -13.70
C SER A 258 -1.79 -0.80 -13.71
N THR A 259 -2.63 -1.69 -14.18
CA THR A 259 -4.05 -1.69 -13.87
C THR A 259 -4.24 -2.11 -12.41
N CYS A 260 -5.10 -1.41 -11.70
CA CYS A 260 -5.46 -1.64 -10.30
C CYS A 260 -6.94 -2.00 -10.18
N TYR A 261 -7.26 -2.86 -9.21
CA TYR A 261 -8.61 -3.40 -9.01
C TYR A 261 -9.04 -3.24 -7.55
N ARG A 262 -10.20 -2.62 -7.34
CA ARG A 262 -10.77 -2.47 -6.00
C ARG A 262 -12.24 -2.89 -6.00
N ARG A 263 -12.72 -3.59 -5.01
CA ARG A 263 -14.14 -3.98 -4.90
C ARG A 263 -15.03 -2.84 -4.46
N GLU A 264 -14.47 -1.79 -3.88
CA GLU A 264 -15.18 -0.60 -3.39
C GLU A 264 -16.35 -0.98 -2.45
N ALA A 265 -16.18 -2.02 -1.63
CA ALA A 265 -17.22 -2.63 -0.83
C ALA A 265 -17.81 -1.66 0.22
N GLY A 266 -16.98 -0.80 0.81
CA GLY A 266 -17.38 0.20 1.81
C GLY A 266 -17.96 1.50 1.24
N SER A 267 -18.05 1.66 -0.10
CA SER A 267 -18.36 2.94 -0.74
C SER A 267 -19.76 3.04 -1.33
N ALA A 268 -20.73 2.31 -0.79
CA ALA A 268 -22.12 2.35 -1.27
C ALA A 268 -22.67 3.79 -1.20
N GLY A 269 -23.11 4.32 -2.37
CA GLY A 269 -23.67 5.68 -2.47
C GLY A 269 -22.65 6.82 -2.56
N LYS A 270 -21.35 6.59 -2.34
CA LYS A 270 -20.30 7.61 -2.46
C LYS A 270 -19.78 7.69 -3.91
N ASP A 271 -19.63 8.89 -4.45
CA ASP A 271 -19.03 9.19 -5.77
C ASP A 271 -19.47 8.22 -6.89
N THR A 272 -20.80 8.00 -7.00
CA THR A 272 -21.37 7.02 -7.95
C THR A 272 -21.41 7.52 -9.39
N ARG A 273 -21.21 8.84 -9.62
CA ARG A 273 -21.24 9.45 -10.93
C ARG A 273 -19.82 9.54 -11.53
N GLY A 274 -19.71 9.19 -12.82
CA GLY A 274 -18.47 9.32 -13.58
C GLY A 274 -17.40 8.28 -13.22
N ILE A 275 -16.14 8.71 -13.18
CA ILE A 275 -14.96 7.84 -13.00
C ILE A 275 -14.13 8.19 -11.75
N ILE A 276 -14.73 8.86 -10.75
CA ILE A 276 -14.05 9.18 -9.50
C ILE A 276 -13.70 7.92 -8.71
N ARG A 277 -14.68 7.01 -8.60
CA ARG A 277 -14.56 5.77 -7.81
C ARG A 277 -15.01 4.58 -8.65
N VAL A 278 -14.05 3.78 -9.09
CA VAL A 278 -14.23 2.71 -10.08
C VAL A 278 -13.55 1.42 -9.65
N HIS A 279 -14.02 0.28 -10.16
CA HIS A 279 -13.46 -1.04 -9.85
C HIS A 279 -12.14 -1.34 -10.54
N GLN A 280 -11.86 -0.63 -11.65
CA GLN A 280 -10.65 -0.80 -12.43
C GLN A 280 -10.13 0.57 -12.89
N PHE A 281 -8.83 0.82 -12.67
CA PHE A 281 -8.16 2.07 -13.07
C PHE A 281 -6.66 1.81 -13.27
N ASN A 282 -5.97 2.71 -13.96
CA ASN A 282 -4.52 2.65 -14.11
C ASN A 282 -3.83 3.56 -13.10
N LYS A 283 -2.65 3.16 -12.66
CA LYS A 283 -1.82 3.90 -11.70
C LYS A 283 -0.34 3.78 -12.03
N ALA A 284 0.34 4.92 -11.99
CA ALA A 284 1.79 5.03 -11.99
C ALA A 284 2.26 5.24 -10.54
N GLU A 285 2.93 4.26 -9.98
CA GLU A 285 3.31 4.18 -8.57
C GLU A 285 4.80 4.17 -8.38
N MET A 286 5.32 5.12 -7.61
CA MET A 286 6.68 5.09 -7.10
C MET A 286 6.81 4.11 -5.94
N PHE A 287 7.94 3.42 -5.88
CA PHE A 287 8.30 2.56 -4.74
C PHE A 287 9.79 2.64 -4.47
N SER A 288 10.17 2.73 -3.20
CA SER A 288 11.57 2.78 -2.78
C SER A 288 11.87 1.80 -1.67
N TYR A 289 13.04 1.15 -1.78
CA TYR A 289 13.70 0.47 -0.68
C TYR A 289 14.89 1.31 -0.27
N CYS A 290 14.91 1.75 0.98
CA CYS A 290 16.00 2.56 1.51
C CYS A 290 16.39 2.09 2.92
N ARG A 291 17.43 2.70 3.46
CA ARG A 291 17.78 2.51 4.86
C ARG A 291 16.75 3.17 5.76
N PRO A 292 16.42 2.60 6.94
CA PRO A 292 15.43 3.18 7.85
C PRO A 292 15.74 4.63 8.27
N GLU A 293 17.02 4.97 8.43
CA GLU A 293 17.46 6.32 8.75
C GLU A 293 17.22 7.34 7.63
N ASP A 294 17.16 6.90 6.38
CA ASP A 294 16.94 7.76 5.20
C ASP A 294 15.44 7.90 4.86
N ALA A 295 14.57 7.09 5.48
CA ALA A 295 13.16 6.98 5.08
C ALA A 295 12.37 8.29 5.22
N ALA A 296 12.69 9.11 6.21
CA ALA A 296 12.01 10.39 6.39
C ALA A 296 12.34 11.39 5.26
N GLU A 297 13.61 11.47 4.86
CA GLU A 297 14.05 12.32 3.76
C GLU A 297 13.53 11.81 2.41
N GLU A 298 13.58 10.50 2.20
CA GLU A 298 13.03 9.87 0.98
C GLU A 298 11.51 10.12 0.87
N HIS A 299 10.76 10.12 1.98
CA HIS A 299 9.34 10.44 1.99
C HIS A 299 9.06 11.88 1.54
N GLN A 300 9.87 12.84 1.99
CA GLN A 300 9.76 14.23 1.52
C GLN A 300 10.09 14.38 0.03
N ARG A 301 11.03 13.58 -0.50
CA ARG A 301 11.32 13.55 -1.95
C ARG A 301 10.12 13.01 -2.74
N PHE A 302 9.46 11.95 -2.24
CA PHE A 302 8.27 11.38 -2.87
C PHE A 302 7.17 12.43 -2.96
N LEU A 303 6.88 13.13 -1.86
CA LEU A 303 5.92 14.23 -1.86
C LEU A 303 6.29 15.32 -2.87
N ALA A 304 7.55 15.72 -2.93
CA ALA A 304 8.01 16.74 -3.89
C ALA A 304 7.82 16.29 -5.35
N TRP A 305 8.02 15.01 -5.66
CA TRP A 305 7.78 14.49 -7.02
C TRP A 305 6.30 14.42 -7.38
N GLU A 306 5.43 14.14 -6.42
CA GLU A 306 3.98 14.22 -6.61
C GLU A 306 3.55 15.66 -6.89
N GLU A 307 4.06 16.62 -6.13
CA GLU A 307 3.80 18.05 -6.34
C GLU A 307 4.34 18.56 -7.70
N GLU A 308 5.52 18.07 -8.13
CA GLU A 308 6.07 18.37 -9.45
C GLU A 308 5.15 17.90 -10.58
N MET A 309 4.55 16.71 -10.45
CA MET A 309 3.56 16.22 -11.42
C MET A 309 2.31 17.10 -11.43
N LEU A 310 1.78 17.51 -10.26
CA LEU A 310 0.62 18.37 -10.14
C LEU A 310 0.88 19.77 -10.74
N ALA A 311 2.08 20.30 -10.54
CA ALA A 311 2.50 21.57 -11.15
C ALA A 311 2.56 21.48 -12.68
N LYS A 312 3.05 20.37 -13.25
CA LYS A 312 3.08 20.13 -14.71
C LYS A 312 1.71 20.08 -15.35
N VAL A 313 0.69 19.63 -14.62
CA VAL A 313 -0.70 19.61 -15.11
C VAL A 313 -1.51 20.82 -14.65
N GLU A 314 -0.87 21.79 -14.01
CA GLU A 314 -1.45 23.09 -13.63
C GLU A 314 -2.77 22.96 -12.82
N LEU A 315 -2.82 21.99 -11.88
CA LEU A 315 -3.98 21.79 -11.01
C LEU A 315 -3.85 22.61 -9.73
N PRO A 316 -4.94 23.26 -9.26
CA PRO A 316 -5.00 23.78 -7.89
C PRO A 316 -5.14 22.60 -6.92
N TYR A 317 -4.28 22.56 -5.90
CA TYR A 317 -4.28 21.46 -4.93
C TYR A 317 -3.90 21.93 -3.52
N ARG A 318 -4.17 21.08 -2.55
CA ARG A 318 -3.63 21.19 -1.19
C ARG A 318 -2.86 19.95 -0.82
N VAL A 319 -1.90 20.09 0.09
CA VAL A 319 -1.17 19.01 0.71
C VAL A 319 -1.66 18.85 2.13
N ILE A 320 -2.02 17.65 2.51
CA ILE A 320 -2.46 17.30 3.87
C ILE A 320 -1.55 16.27 4.52
N ASP A 321 -1.39 16.36 5.83
CA ASP A 321 -0.83 15.33 6.69
C ASP A 321 -1.99 14.52 7.25
N THR A 322 -2.09 13.26 6.84
CA THR A 322 -3.22 12.40 7.15
C THR A 322 -3.22 11.99 8.62
N ALA A 323 -4.39 12.00 9.26
CA ALA A 323 -4.52 11.60 10.66
C ALA A 323 -4.29 10.11 10.88
N ALA A 324 -3.81 9.76 12.06
CA ALA A 324 -3.39 8.40 12.41
C ALA A 324 -4.48 7.35 12.23
N GLY A 325 -5.75 7.70 12.45
CA GLY A 325 -6.89 6.79 12.29
C GLY A 325 -7.28 6.51 10.84
N ASP A 326 -6.79 7.33 9.89
CA ASP A 326 -6.98 7.12 8.45
C ASP A 326 -5.74 6.50 7.76
N LEU A 327 -4.69 6.22 8.51
CA LEU A 327 -3.51 5.53 7.96
C LEU A 327 -3.85 4.05 7.66
N GLY A 328 -3.52 3.59 6.47
CA GLY A 328 -3.54 2.16 6.16
C GLY A 328 -2.60 1.35 7.08
N THR A 329 -2.83 0.04 7.16
CA THR A 329 -2.10 -0.86 8.08
C THR A 329 -0.58 -0.76 7.99
N SER A 330 -0.02 -0.57 6.80
CA SER A 330 1.44 -0.49 6.57
C SER A 330 2.05 0.88 6.81
N ALA A 331 1.26 1.96 6.70
CA ALA A 331 1.75 3.32 6.78
C ALA A 331 2.05 3.77 8.22
N ALA A 332 3.20 4.38 8.44
CA ALA A 332 3.59 5.04 9.68
C ALA A 332 3.34 6.56 9.61
N ARG A 333 3.33 7.14 8.41
CA ARG A 333 2.90 8.50 8.06
C ARG A 333 2.50 8.53 6.60
N LYS A 334 1.50 9.32 6.26
CA LYS A 334 0.98 9.50 4.90
C LYS A 334 0.74 10.99 4.64
N PHE A 335 1.14 11.45 3.46
CA PHE A 335 0.72 12.74 2.92
C PHE A 335 -0.15 12.50 1.70
N ASP A 336 -1.24 13.29 1.58
CA ASP A 336 -2.07 13.27 0.40
C ASP A 336 -1.99 14.63 -0.30
N CYS A 337 -1.97 14.61 -1.63
CA CYS A 337 -2.23 15.78 -2.44
C CYS A 337 -3.65 15.67 -2.99
N GLU A 338 -4.47 16.68 -2.70
CA GLU A 338 -5.86 16.72 -3.11
C GLU A 338 -6.08 17.87 -4.08
N ALA A 339 -6.58 17.57 -5.28
CA ALA A 339 -6.92 18.56 -6.28
C ALA A 339 -8.32 19.15 -6.03
N TRP A 340 -8.50 20.44 -6.34
CA TRP A 340 -9.78 21.09 -6.29
C TRP A 340 -10.72 20.57 -7.38
N LEU A 341 -11.95 20.27 -7.02
CA LEU A 341 -13.04 19.92 -7.95
C LEU A 341 -14.08 21.06 -7.99
N PRO A 342 -14.11 21.83 -9.07
CA PRO A 342 -15.00 23.00 -9.18
C PRO A 342 -16.49 22.68 -9.04
N THR A 343 -16.93 21.55 -9.64
CA THR A 343 -18.35 21.17 -9.63
C THR A 343 -18.85 20.62 -8.30
N GLN A 344 -17.94 20.24 -7.40
CA GLN A 344 -18.25 19.72 -6.09
C GLN A 344 -17.81 20.66 -4.95
N GLU A 345 -17.14 21.76 -5.28
CA GLU A 345 -16.60 22.74 -4.33
C GLU A 345 -15.81 22.08 -3.18
N ARG A 346 -15.05 21.04 -3.50
CA ARG A 346 -14.21 20.30 -2.54
C ARG A 346 -12.87 19.89 -3.12
N TYR A 347 -11.95 19.56 -2.24
CA TYR A 347 -10.70 18.88 -2.60
C TYR A 347 -10.93 17.36 -2.69
N MET A 348 -10.26 16.72 -3.63
CA MET A 348 -10.29 15.27 -3.84
C MET A 348 -8.87 14.74 -3.91
N GLU A 349 -8.57 13.69 -3.13
CA GLU A 349 -7.30 12.99 -3.22
C GLU A 349 -7.03 12.50 -4.65
N VAL A 350 -5.92 12.91 -5.22
CA VAL A 350 -5.46 12.48 -6.55
C VAL A 350 -4.14 11.73 -6.47
N THR A 351 -3.35 11.94 -5.42
CA THR A 351 -2.10 11.24 -5.16
C THR A 351 -1.79 11.19 -3.67
N SER A 352 -1.08 10.16 -3.23
CA SER A 352 -0.67 9.98 -1.84
C SER A 352 0.69 9.30 -1.77
N THR A 353 1.47 9.63 -0.71
CA THR A 353 2.73 8.97 -0.41
C THR A 353 2.78 8.51 1.05
N SER A 354 3.30 7.30 1.26
CA SER A 354 3.39 6.67 2.58
C SER A 354 4.81 6.23 2.91
N ASN A 355 5.22 6.51 4.14
CA ASN A 355 6.39 5.90 4.76
C ASN A 355 5.94 4.66 5.53
N CYS A 356 6.31 3.48 5.04
CA CYS A 356 5.99 2.20 5.67
C CYS A 356 7.07 1.73 6.66
N THR A 357 8.12 2.50 6.87
CA THR A 357 9.26 2.11 7.71
C THR A 357 9.72 0.68 7.37
N THR A 358 10.05 -0.14 8.36
CA THR A 358 10.47 -1.54 8.14
C THR A 358 9.32 -2.55 8.11
N PHE A 359 8.05 -2.10 8.12
CA PHE A 359 6.89 -2.96 8.32
C PHE A 359 6.74 -4.04 7.26
N GLN A 360 6.74 -3.65 5.99
CA GLN A 360 6.60 -4.57 4.85
C GLN A 360 7.84 -5.43 4.68
N ALA A 361 9.03 -4.84 4.77
CA ALA A 361 10.29 -5.56 4.62
C ALA A 361 10.47 -6.68 5.66
N ARG A 362 10.05 -6.45 6.92
CA ARG A 362 10.06 -7.50 7.96
C ARG A 362 9.12 -8.67 7.63
N ARG A 363 7.95 -8.40 7.06
CA ARG A 363 6.98 -9.43 6.65
C ARG A 363 7.43 -10.22 5.42
N LEU A 364 8.15 -9.54 4.52
CA LEU A 364 8.62 -10.09 3.24
C LEU A 364 10.09 -10.56 3.29
N GLY A 365 10.73 -10.56 4.46
CA GLY A 365 12.10 -11.06 4.61
C GLY A 365 13.18 -10.23 3.93
N ILE A 366 12.93 -8.94 3.63
CA ILE A 366 13.85 -8.07 2.88
C ILE A 366 14.81 -7.37 3.85
N ARG A 367 16.09 -7.51 3.64
CA ARG A 367 17.13 -7.07 4.58
C ARG A 367 18.32 -6.45 3.84
N GLU A 368 19.11 -5.67 4.56
CA GLU A 368 20.45 -5.23 4.17
C GLU A 368 21.48 -5.89 5.09
N ARG A 369 22.62 -6.28 4.56
CA ARG A 369 23.78 -6.68 5.37
C ARG A 369 24.64 -5.46 5.66
N ARG A 370 24.80 -5.14 6.95
CA ARG A 370 25.66 -4.07 7.44
C ARG A 370 26.81 -4.62 8.29
N GLU A 371 27.71 -3.75 8.70
CA GLU A 371 28.85 -4.14 9.57
C GLU A 371 28.38 -4.69 10.93
N ASP A 372 27.28 -4.16 11.47
CA ASP A 372 26.67 -4.54 12.75
C ASP A 372 25.67 -5.69 12.62
N GLY A 373 25.43 -6.22 11.41
CA GLY A 373 24.55 -7.37 11.19
C GLY A 373 23.51 -7.21 10.08
N MET A 374 22.44 -8.00 10.19
CA MET A 374 21.33 -7.99 9.24
C MET A 374 20.23 -7.06 9.73
N THR A 375 19.86 -6.05 8.93
CA THR A 375 18.84 -5.05 9.25
C THR A 375 17.73 -5.07 8.21
N ALA A 376 16.46 -4.98 8.64
CA ALA A 376 15.34 -4.81 7.73
C ALA A 376 15.42 -3.42 7.07
N VAL A 377 15.14 -3.36 5.78
CA VAL A 377 15.09 -2.09 5.04
C VAL A 377 13.77 -1.37 5.28
N ALA A 378 13.71 -0.07 4.98
CA ALA A 378 12.47 0.67 4.93
C ALA A 378 11.88 0.62 3.50
N THR A 379 10.55 0.72 3.41
CA THR A 379 9.81 0.83 2.16
C THR A 379 8.95 2.09 2.16
N LEU A 380 8.83 2.69 0.98
CA LEU A 380 7.98 3.85 0.73
C LEU A 380 7.23 3.64 -0.58
N ASN A 381 6.03 4.15 -0.65
CA ASN A 381 5.24 4.22 -1.88
C ASN A 381 4.74 5.65 -2.12
N GLY A 382 4.37 5.95 -3.37
CA GLY A 382 3.80 7.23 -3.73
C GLY A 382 3.26 7.22 -5.15
N THR A 383 2.14 7.88 -5.35
CA THR A 383 1.43 7.91 -6.63
C THR A 383 1.89 9.08 -7.49
N LEU A 384 2.33 8.85 -8.72
CA LEU A 384 2.62 9.94 -9.68
C LEU A 384 1.40 10.32 -10.52
N ALA A 385 0.61 9.35 -10.95
CA ALA A 385 -0.62 9.60 -11.70
C ALA A 385 -1.59 8.43 -11.58
N THR A 386 -2.89 8.74 -11.65
CA THR A 386 -3.96 7.73 -11.77
C THR A 386 -5.01 8.19 -12.78
N THR A 387 -5.89 7.28 -13.19
CA THR A 387 -7.08 7.63 -14.01
C THR A 387 -7.90 8.76 -13.36
N ARG A 388 -7.94 8.85 -12.03
CA ARG A 388 -8.65 9.91 -11.28
C ARG A 388 -8.17 11.33 -11.61
N TRP A 389 -6.92 11.49 -12.03
CA TRP A 389 -6.39 12.78 -12.47
C TRP A 389 -7.16 13.38 -13.65
N ILE A 390 -7.74 12.53 -14.52
CA ILE A 390 -8.58 12.97 -15.64
C ILE A 390 -9.79 13.76 -15.15
N VAL A 391 -10.35 13.39 -13.99
CA VAL A 391 -11.49 14.09 -13.38
C VAL A 391 -11.11 15.55 -13.07
N ALA A 392 -10.06 15.73 -12.27
CA ALA A 392 -9.58 17.07 -11.89
C ALA A 392 -9.09 17.85 -13.12
N PHE A 393 -8.41 17.19 -14.06
CA PHE A 393 -7.92 17.79 -15.29
C PHE A 393 -9.06 18.36 -16.14
N LEU A 394 -10.10 17.59 -16.43
CA LEU A 394 -11.22 18.04 -17.24
C LEU A 394 -11.96 19.20 -16.55
N GLU A 395 -12.26 19.08 -15.27
CA GLU A 395 -13.03 20.09 -14.55
C GLU A 395 -12.30 21.41 -14.35
N ASN A 396 -10.97 21.41 -14.15
CA ASN A 396 -10.20 22.62 -13.95
C ASN A 396 -9.82 23.32 -15.27
N HIS A 397 -9.64 22.58 -16.35
CA HIS A 397 -9.16 23.13 -17.63
C HIS A 397 -10.26 23.38 -18.67
N GLN A 398 -11.53 23.22 -18.28
CA GLN A 398 -12.67 23.45 -19.16
C GLN A 398 -12.81 24.91 -19.55
N ARG A 399 -13.36 25.14 -20.74
CA ARG A 399 -13.77 26.44 -21.28
C ARG A 399 -15.28 26.48 -21.46
N SER A 400 -15.82 27.68 -21.67
CA SER A 400 -17.26 27.90 -21.86
C SER A 400 -17.89 27.14 -23.05
N ASP A 401 -17.09 26.79 -24.06
CA ASP A 401 -17.51 26.02 -25.22
C ASP A 401 -17.37 24.48 -25.03
N GLY A 402 -17.01 24.04 -23.84
CA GLY A 402 -16.77 22.63 -23.49
C GLY A 402 -15.43 22.06 -23.96
N SER A 403 -14.59 22.89 -24.57
CA SER A 403 -13.21 22.51 -24.89
C SER A 403 -12.34 22.54 -23.63
N ILE A 404 -11.23 21.79 -23.67
CA ILE A 404 -10.31 21.64 -22.54
C ILE A 404 -8.93 22.19 -22.93
N TYR A 405 -8.40 23.10 -22.15
CA TYR A 405 -7.03 23.56 -22.28
C TYR A 405 -6.04 22.44 -21.92
N VAL A 406 -4.96 22.34 -22.66
CA VAL A 406 -3.87 21.38 -22.40
C VAL A 406 -2.65 22.09 -21.90
N PRO A 407 -2.23 21.88 -20.64
CA PRO A 407 -0.97 22.39 -20.08
C PRO A 407 0.24 22.09 -20.95
N GLU A 408 1.18 23.04 -21.02
CA GLU A 408 2.32 22.96 -21.93
C GLU A 408 3.14 21.67 -21.75
N ALA A 409 3.37 21.27 -20.51
CA ALA A 409 4.14 20.06 -20.19
C ALA A 409 3.48 18.76 -20.71
N LEU A 410 2.16 18.74 -20.90
CA LEU A 410 1.42 17.57 -21.38
C LEU A 410 1.30 17.49 -22.92
N ARG A 411 1.46 18.63 -23.62
CA ARG A 411 1.30 18.69 -25.08
C ARG A 411 2.18 17.74 -25.87
N PRO A 412 3.47 17.52 -25.54
CA PRO A 412 4.32 16.56 -26.26
C PRO A 412 3.73 15.14 -26.28
N TYR A 413 3.09 14.73 -25.18
CA TYR A 413 2.47 13.41 -25.03
C TYR A 413 1.12 13.27 -25.74
N LEU A 414 0.53 14.41 -26.12
CA LEU A 414 -0.74 14.48 -26.87
C LEU A 414 -0.53 14.87 -28.35
N GLY A 415 0.71 14.81 -28.86
CA GLY A 415 1.02 15.15 -30.25
C GLY A 415 0.93 16.66 -30.54
N GLY A 416 1.24 17.49 -29.54
CA GLY A 416 1.25 18.95 -29.66
C GLY A 416 -0.11 19.62 -29.54
N LEU A 417 -1.17 18.90 -29.14
CA LEU A 417 -2.51 19.49 -28.95
C LEU A 417 -2.48 20.49 -27.80
N GLU A 418 -2.96 21.69 -28.07
CA GLU A 418 -3.14 22.76 -27.08
C GLU A 418 -4.54 22.81 -26.48
N VAL A 419 -5.50 22.20 -27.18
CA VAL A 419 -6.91 22.17 -26.82
C VAL A 419 -7.51 20.83 -27.21
N LEU A 420 -8.31 20.24 -26.33
CA LEU A 420 -9.18 19.12 -26.66
C LEU A 420 -10.56 19.69 -27.01
N SER A 421 -11.04 19.48 -28.22
CA SER A 421 -12.29 20.03 -28.69
C SER A 421 -13.45 19.03 -28.60
N PRO A 422 -14.66 19.45 -28.22
CA PRO A 422 -15.84 18.60 -28.31
C PRO A 422 -16.02 18.06 -29.74
N VAL A 423 -16.52 16.84 -29.85
CA VAL A 423 -16.87 16.26 -31.15
C VAL A 423 -18.21 16.85 -31.63
N ALA A 424 -18.28 17.20 -32.91
CA ALA A 424 -19.54 17.60 -33.49
C ALA A 424 -20.54 16.44 -33.39
N GLN A 425 -21.70 16.71 -32.79
CA GLN A 425 -22.78 15.73 -32.66
C GLN A 425 -23.46 15.52 -34.02
#